data_8aa0088cf09108041bdecbbe0d2ff7a0
#
_entry.id   8aa0088cf09108041bdecbbe0d2ff7a0
#
_cell.length_a   1.000
_cell.length_b   1.000
_cell.length_c   1.000
_cell.angle_alpha   90.00
_cell.angle_beta   90.00
_cell.angle_gamma   90.00
#
_symmetry.space_group_name_H-M   'P 1'
#
loop_
_entity.id
_entity.type
_entity.pdbx_description
1 polymer ?
#
loop_
_entity_poly.entity_id
_entity_poly.type
_entity_poly.pdbx_seq_one_letter_code
_entity_poly.pdbx_strand_id
1 'polypeptide(L)'
;MIFLMQRKTSLLASIITLLLLFSFAAFAAAPPPALQEPGERTAKIDLLLGNAMSRGLIAGGVVLVGNRKGVLFERAYGRSSAEPNAPPTEIDTIFDIASLTKVIATAPAILKLAEERKLSLVDPVVRWFPEFAGKGKNDLLVLNLLTHTSGLDDFPFASADPLHSAVEGAAGQTLKGEIGSRFKYADINFILLGEMVRRVTGMGLDQYVAASFFTPLGMKDTAFNPGRDKALRFSATISSDKTTLLGLVQDPEARQLGGVAGHAGVFSTARDLARFCCMFLNEGEFEGRRILSGRAVRQMTAPYFSRGGQVIRGLGWDISSPFSSPKGNGFSEVSFGHTGYSGSSIWLDPSADIFVVLLTARLDYKNTKDFSQLRSDLSTLSAELFSPVTEKSKLAHNDGPNR
;
A
#
# COMPACT_ATOMS: atom_id res chain seq x y z
N MET A 1 -79.32 -13.62 -14.48
CA MET A 1 -78.48 -12.76 -13.65
C MET A 1 -77.05 -13.37 -13.55
N ILE A 2 -76.46 -13.75 -14.69
CA ILE A 2 -75.12 -14.37 -14.78
C ILE A 2 -74.34 -13.85 -16.02
N PHE A 3 -74.57 -12.67 -16.48
CA PHE A 3 -73.89 -12.17 -17.71
C PHE A 3 -73.21 -10.80 -17.55
N LEU A 4 -72.88 -10.35 -16.35
CA LEU A 4 -72.31 -9.01 -16.10
C LEU A 4 -71.02 -9.01 -15.25
N MET A 5 -70.33 -10.15 -15.05
CA MET A 5 -69.13 -10.23 -14.24
C MET A 5 -67.82 -10.61 -15.01
N GLN A 6 -67.83 -10.68 -16.36
CA GLN A 6 -66.65 -11.06 -17.12
C GLN A 6 -65.93 -9.92 -17.89
N ARG A 7 -66.29 -8.66 -17.69
CA ARG A 7 -65.61 -7.54 -18.41
C ARG A 7 -64.72 -6.59 -17.54
N LYS A 8 -64.52 -6.90 -16.27
CA LYS A 8 -63.68 -6.04 -15.40
C LYS A 8 -62.31 -6.65 -15.03
N THR A 9 -61.98 -7.89 -15.44
CA THR A 9 -60.71 -8.55 -15.11
C THR A 9 -59.65 -8.45 -16.23
N SER A 10 -59.99 -8.01 -17.45
CA SER A 10 -59.04 -7.90 -18.55
C SER A 10 -58.32 -6.53 -18.64
N LEU A 11 -58.82 -5.48 -17.95
CA LEU A 11 -58.18 -4.14 -17.99
C LEU A 11 -57.12 -3.96 -16.91
N LEU A 12 -57.13 -4.72 -15.82
CA LEU A 12 -56.11 -4.65 -14.77
C LEU A 12 -54.84 -5.48 -15.10
N ALA A 13 -54.96 -6.53 -15.92
CA ALA A 13 -53.81 -7.35 -16.32
C ALA A 13 -52.94 -6.67 -17.34
N SER A 14 -53.46 -5.78 -18.19
CA SER A 14 -52.68 -5.02 -19.20
C SER A 14 -51.93 -3.81 -18.65
N ILE A 15 -52.28 -3.29 -17.51
CA ILE A 15 -51.60 -2.13 -16.88
C ILE A 15 -50.41 -2.61 -16.04
N ILE A 16 -50.45 -3.82 -15.47
CA ILE A 16 -49.34 -4.36 -14.66
C ILE A 16 -48.20 -4.86 -15.55
N THR A 17 -48.49 -5.30 -16.79
CA THR A 17 -47.42 -5.76 -17.73
C THR A 17 -46.68 -4.61 -18.39
N LEU A 18 -47.23 -3.39 -18.42
CA LEU A 18 -46.58 -2.22 -19.03
C LEU A 18 -45.69 -1.46 -18.02
N LEU A 19 -45.80 -1.74 -16.72
CA LEU A 19 -45.00 -1.09 -15.64
C LEU A 19 -43.75 -1.88 -15.24
N LEU A 20 -43.52 -3.07 -15.80
CA LEU A 20 -42.32 -3.92 -15.55
C LEU A 20 -41.29 -3.87 -16.67
N LEU A 21 -41.47 -3.03 -17.70
CA LEU A 21 -40.51 -2.86 -18.81
C LEU A 21 -39.71 -1.56 -18.75
N PHE A 22 -39.83 -0.78 -17.70
CA PHE A 22 -38.96 0.38 -17.45
C PHE A 22 -38.19 0.17 -16.18
N SER A 23 -36.98 -0.32 -16.28
CA SER A 23 -35.84 -0.03 -15.39
C SER A 23 -34.79 -1.14 -15.45
N PHE A 24 -34.16 -1.36 -16.57
CA PHE A 24 -32.77 -1.81 -16.65
C PHE A 24 -32.08 -1.07 -17.78
N ALA A 25 -32.03 0.26 -17.68
CA ALA A 25 -30.94 1.00 -18.27
C ALA A 25 -29.73 0.71 -17.38
N ALA A 26 -28.99 -0.36 -17.72
CA ALA A 26 -27.65 -0.53 -17.22
C ALA A 26 -26.89 0.76 -17.58
N PHE A 27 -26.58 1.59 -16.58
CA PHE A 27 -25.51 2.57 -16.70
C PHE A 27 -24.25 1.77 -16.99
N ALA A 28 -23.97 1.52 -18.27
CA ALA A 28 -22.66 1.13 -18.71
C ALA A 28 -21.76 2.31 -18.32
N ALA A 29 -20.99 2.15 -17.26
CA ALA A 29 -19.91 3.07 -16.95
C ALA A 29 -19.11 3.26 -18.24
N ALA A 30 -18.89 4.52 -18.62
CA ALA A 30 -18.06 4.83 -19.78
C ALA A 30 -16.75 4.05 -19.65
N PRO A 31 -16.26 3.39 -20.70
CA PRO A 31 -14.97 2.73 -20.64
C PRO A 31 -13.93 3.76 -20.20
N PRO A 32 -12.99 3.37 -19.33
CA PRO A 32 -11.90 4.26 -18.93
C PRO A 32 -11.24 4.81 -20.21
N PRO A 33 -10.80 6.10 -20.21
CA PRO A 33 -10.16 6.68 -21.36
C PRO A 33 -9.03 5.77 -21.82
N ALA A 34 -8.99 5.49 -23.12
CA ALA A 34 -7.96 4.64 -23.71
C ALA A 34 -6.58 5.17 -23.30
N LEU A 35 -5.75 4.29 -22.74
CA LEU A 35 -4.36 4.60 -22.41
C LEU A 35 -3.69 5.13 -23.69
N GLN A 36 -3.16 6.34 -23.65
CA GLN A 36 -2.47 6.92 -24.80
C GLN A 36 -1.31 6.02 -25.20
N GLU A 37 -1.19 5.73 -26.50
CA GLU A 37 -0.06 5.03 -27.09
C GLU A 37 1.26 5.62 -26.57
N PRO A 38 2.27 4.78 -26.30
CA PRO A 38 3.54 5.22 -25.70
C PRO A 38 4.32 6.06 -26.71
N GLY A 39 4.13 7.38 -26.64
CA GLY A 39 4.92 8.34 -27.39
C GLY A 39 6.32 8.54 -26.79
N GLU A 40 7.15 9.35 -27.46
CA GLU A 40 8.50 9.77 -27.01
C GLU A 40 8.56 10.19 -25.52
N ARG A 41 7.44 10.64 -24.99
CA ARG A 41 7.29 11.09 -23.60
C ARG A 41 7.62 10.01 -22.57
N THR A 42 7.17 8.77 -22.79
CA THR A 42 7.36 7.66 -21.84
C THR A 42 8.65 6.88 -22.08
N ALA A 43 9.35 7.14 -23.20
CA ALA A 43 10.62 6.48 -23.53
C ALA A 43 11.70 6.66 -22.44
N LYS A 44 11.64 7.76 -21.66
CA LYS A 44 12.54 7.97 -20.52
C LYS A 44 12.34 6.95 -19.41
N ILE A 45 11.09 6.55 -19.14
CA ILE A 45 10.78 5.49 -18.17
C ILE A 45 11.29 4.14 -18.71
N ASP A 46 11.09 3.86 -20.00
CA ASP A 46 11.58 2.63 -20.63
C ASP A 46 13.11 2.52 -20.54
N LEU A 47 13.82 3.62 -20.79
CA LEU A 47 15.27 3.68 -20.66
C LEU A 47 15.73 3.48 -19.22
N LEU A 48 15.05 4.09 -18.25
CA LEU A 48 15.36 3.94 -16.82
C LEU A 48 15.24 2.48 -16.37
N LEU A 49 14.13 1.81 -16.70
CA LEU A 49 13.92 0.40 -16.34
C LEU A 49 14.86 -0.52 -17.14
N GLY A 50 15.10 -0.24 -18.42
CA GLY A 50 16.08 -0.95 -19.26
C GLY A 50 17.48 -0.89 -18.68
N ASN A 51 17.93 0.26 -18.21
CA ASN A 51 19.22 0.44 -17.53
C ASN A 51 19.27 -0.32 -16.19
N ALA A 52 18.20 -0.32 -15.41
CA ALA A 52 18.15 -1.08 -14.17
C ALA A 52 18.26 -2.59 -14.40
N MET A 53 17.62 -3.12 -15.44
CA MET A 53 17.73 -4.52 -15.86
C MET A 53 19.14 -4.84 -16.37
N SER A 54 19.71 -4.02 -17.24
CA SER A 54 21.05 -4.25 -17.81
C SER A 54 22.17 -4.24 -16.76
N ARG A 55 21.96 -3.48 -15.66
CA ARG A 55 22.87 -3.43 -14.50
C ARG A 55 22.61 -4.54 -13.48
N GLY A 56 21.64 -5.42 -13.70
CA GLY A 56 21.30 -6.51 -12.80
C GLY A 56 20.67 -6.07 -11.48
N LEU A 57 20.09 -4.89 -11.40
CA LEU A 57 19.35 -4.45 -10.20
C LEU A 57 18.02 -5.20 -10.07
N ILE A 58 17.34 -5.41 -11.18
CA ILE A 58 16.04 -6.08 -11.28
C ILE A 58 16.03 -7.04 -12.47
N ALA A 59 15.25 -8.13 -12.39
CA ALA A 59 14.95 -8.98 -13.54
C ALA A 59 13.84 -8.40 -14.41
N GLY A 60 12.90 -7.71 -13.78
CA GLY A 60 11.77 -7.06 -14.40
C GLY A 60 10.92 -6.35 -13.36
N GLY A 61 9.80 -5.80 -13.79
CA GLY A 61 8.89 -5.10 -12.89
C GLY A 61 7.71 -4.46 -13.61
N VAL A 62 6.83 -3.84 -12.83
CA VAL A 62 5.69 -3.07 -13.32
C VAL A 62 5.78 -1.66 -12.77
N VAL A 63 5.65 -0.69 -13.66
CA VAL A 63 5.46 0.72 -13.33
C VAL A 63 4.02 1.10 -13.61
N LEU A 64 3.38 1.76 -12.64
CA LEU A 64 2.05 2.33 -12.81
C LEU A 64 2.04 3.74 -12.23
N VAL A 65 1.55 4.69 -13.02
CA VAL A 65 1.31 6.07 -12.61
C VAL A 65 -0.18 6.36 -12.73
N GLY A 66 -0.74 7.02 -11.74
CA GLY A 66 -2.16 7.36 -11.75
C GLY A 66 -2.47 8.62 -10.95
N ASN A 67 -3.74 8.96 -10.90
CA ASN A 67 -4.28 10.06 -10.12
C ASN A 67 -5.60 9.63 -9.44
N ARG A 68 -6.31 10.56 -8.80
CA ARG A 68 -7.59 10.25 -8.14
C ARG A 68 -8.66 9.68 -9.06
N LYS A 69 -8.54 9.85 -10.39
CA LYS A 69 -9.50 9.36 -11.39
C LYS A 69 -9.14 7.97 -11.91
N GLY A 70 -7.89 7.50 -11.71
CA GLY A 70 -7.45 6.20 -12.18
C GLY A 70 -6.04 6.20 -12.76
N VAL A 71 -5.74 5.17 -13.54
CA VAL A 71 -4.44 4.93 -14.16
C VAL A 71 -4.20 5.88 -15.33
N LEU A 72 -3.04 6.53 -15.36
CA LEU A 72 -2.56 7.38 -16.45
C LEU A 72 -1.53 6.67 -17.33
N PHE A 73 -0.73 5.78 -16.73
CA PHE A 73 0.29 4.99 -17.40
C PHE A 73 0.50 3.68 -16.65
N GLU A 74 0.66 2.58 -17.40
CA GLU A 74 1.11 1.30 -16.84
C GLU A 74 1.95 0.56 -17.88
N ARG A 75 3.03 -0.10 -17.43
CA ARG A 75 3.88 -0.92 -18.29
C ARG A 75 4.63 -1.97 -17.49
N ALA A 76 4.71 -3.18 -18.07
CA ALA A 76 5.53 -4.27 -17.56
C ALA A 76 6.86 -4.33 -18.32
N TYR A 77 7.91 -4.74 -17.63
CA TYR A 77 9.28 -4.81 -18.11
C TYR A 77 9.95 -6.11 -17.70
N GLY A 78 10.75 -6.69 -18.59
CA GLY A 78 11.62 -7.80 -18.27
C GLY A 78 10.89 -9.10 -17.91
N ARG A 79 11.44 -9.82 -16.94
CA ARG A 79 10.98 -11.16 -16.53
C ARG A 79 10.66 -11.21 -15.05
N SER A 80 9.82 -12.18 -14.65
CA SER A 80 9.37 -12.36 -13.26
C SER A 80 10.48 -12.87 -12.31
N SER A 81 11.61 -13.34 -12.83
CA SER A 81 12.79 -13.73 -12.06
C SER A 81 14.06 -13.71 -12.93
N ALA A 82 15.23 -13.98 -12.32
CA ALA A 82 16.51 -14.14 -13.03
C ALA A 82 16.69 -15.50 -13.67
N GLU A 83 15.79 -16.46 -13.46
CA GLU A 83 15.89 -17.79 -14.03
C GLU A 83 15.82 -17.74 -15.57
N PRO A 84 16.63 -18.58 -16.29
CA PRO A 84 16.71 -18.52 -17.75
C PRO A 84 15.36 -18.63 -18.47
N ASN A 85 14.44 -19.43 -17.92
CA ASN A 85 13.11 -19.70 -18.47
C ASN A 85 11.99 -18.97 -17.73
N ALA A 86 12.31 -17.96 -16.91
CA ALA A 86 11.29 -17.17 -16.24
C ALA A 86 10.32 -16.58 -17.25
N PRO A 87 9.02 -16.57 -16.97
CA PRO A 87 8.03 -15.92 -17.84
C PRO A 87 8.29 -14.41 -17.90
N PRO A 88 7.81 -13.72 -18.93
CA PRO A 88 7.82 -12.26 -18.96
C PRO A 88 7.02 -11.72 -17.77
N THR A 89 7.42 -10.55 -17.29
CA THR A 89 6.58 -9.79 -16.34
C THR A 89 5.39 -9.24 -17.10
N GLU A 90 4.20 -9.48 -16.57
CA GLU A 90 2.94 -8.97 -17.10
C GLU A 90 2.33 -7.93 -16.16
N ILE A 91 1.38 -7.13 -16.65
CA ILE A 91 0.73 -6.08 -15.84
C ILE A 91 0.02 -6.66 -14.60
N ASP A 92 -0.46 -7.89 -14.70
CA ASP A 92 -1.13 -8.61 -13.63
C ASP A 92 -0.21 -9.55 -12.83
N THR A 93 1.10 -9.43 -13.02
CA THR A 93 2.10 -10.14 -12.18
C THR A 93 1.93 -9.74 -10.72
N ILE A 94 1.91 -10.75 -9.86
CA ILE A 94 1.71 -10.61 -8.41
C ILE A 94 3.08 -10.57 -7.72
N PHE A 95 3.31 -9.54 -6.93
CA PHE A 95 4.57 -9.31 -6.22
C PHE A 95 4.38 -9.41 -4.70
N ASP A 96 5.36 -9.96 -4.00
CA ASP A 96 5.53 -9.71 -2.57
C ASP A 96 5.84 -8.23 -2.38
N ILE A 97 4.97 -7.51 -1.70
CA ILE A 97 5.13 -6.06 -1.51
C ILE A 97 5.89 -5.70 -0.22
N ALA A 98 6.35 -6.71 0.53
CA ALA A 98 7.16 -6.57 1.73
C ALA A 98 6.58 -5.51 2.70
N SER A 99 7.39 -4.55 3.14
CA SER A 99 6.99 -3.51 4.10
C SER A 99 5.87 -2.57 3.64
N LEU A 100 5.45 -2.59 2.37
CA LEU A 100 4.22 -1.91 1.99
C LEU A 100 3.00 -2.50 2.73
N THR A 101 3.08 -3.74 3.22
CA THR A 101 2.09 -4.36 4.13
C THR A 101 1.70 -3.42 5.26
N LYS A 102 2.67 -2.68 5.83
CA LYS A 102 2.45 -1.74 6.93
C LYS A 102 1.42 -0.68 6.59
N VAL A 103 1.48 -0.14 5.38
CA VAL A 103 0.65 1.00 4.94
C VAL A 103 -0.56 0.59 4.10
N ILE A 104 -0.52 -0.61 3.51
CA ILE A 104 -1.65 -1.14 2.72
C ILE A 104 -2.62 -1.94 3.58
N ALA A 105 -2.13 -2.57 4.65
CA ALA A 105 -2.92 -3.45 5.50
C ALA A 105 -3.01 -2.95 6.96
N THR A 106 -1.88 -2.93 7.67
CA THR A 106 -1.87 -2.81 9.14
C THR A 106 -2.27 -1.43 9.64
N ALA A 107 -1.64 -0.35 9.14
CA ALA A 107 -1.99 1.00 9.58
C ALA A 107 -3.45 1.35 9.23
N PRO A 108 -3.97 1.09 8.00
CA PRO A 108 -5.39 1.25 7.71
C PRO A 108 -6.31 0.47 8.64
N ALA A 109 -5.95 -0.79 8.99
CA ALA A 109 -6.73 -1.60 9.92
C ALA A 109 -6.84 -0.94 11.31
N ILE A 110 -5.72 -0.47 11.87
CA ILE A 110 -5.71 0.25 13.15
C ILE A 110 -6.56 1.53 13.08
N LEU A 111 -6.44 2.31 11.99
CA LEU A 111 -7.25 3.53 11.83
C LEU A 111 -8.74 3.22 11.66
N LYS A 112 -9.09 2.13 10.98
CA LYS A 112 -10.48 1.67 10.87
C LYS A 112 -11.04 1.28 12.24
N LEU A 113 -10.28 0.57 13.05
CA LEU A 113 -10.68 0.23 14.42
C LEU A 113 -10.80 1.48 15.31
N ALA A 114 -9.94 2.47 15.12
CA ALA A 114 -10.05 3.76 15.83
C ALA A 114 -11.30 4.55 15.41
N GLU A 115 -11.61 4.56 14.11
CA GLU A 115 -12.84 5.17 13.58
C GLU A 115 -14.10 4.48 14.14
N GLU A 116 -14.07 3.16 14.27
CA GLU A 116 -15.12 2.33 14.87
C GLU A 116 -15.16 2.42 16.42
N ARG A 117 -14.27 3.21 17.04
CA ARG A 117 -14.12 3.36 18.49
C ARG A 117 -13.81 2.06 19.24
N LYS A 118 -13.25 1.06 18.55
CA LYS A 118 -12.82 -0.20 19.16
C LYS A 118 -11.47 -0.07 19.86
N LEU A 119 -10.66 0.88 19.45
CA LEU A 119 -9.43 1.31 20.10
C LEU A 119 -9.24 2.83 19.94
N SER A 120 -8.22 3.38 20.63
CA SER A 120 -7.76 4.74 20.44
C SER A 120 -6.26 4.75 20.16
N LEU A 121 -5.78 5.68 19.33
CA LEU A 121 -4.34 5.84 19.09
C LEU A 121 -3.56 6.24 20.35
N VAL A 122 -4.25 6.81 21.33
CA VAL A 122 -3.69 7.16 22.64
C VAL A 122 -3.96 6.10 23.72
N ASP A 123 -4.51 4.94 23.35
CA ASP A 123 -4.57 3.82 24.28
C ASP A 123 -3.15 3.33 24.57
N PRO A 124 -2.84 3.03 25.86
CA PRO A 124 -1.59 2.39 26.19
C PRO A 124 -1.57 0.95 25.65
N VAL A 125 -0.44 0.53 25.10
CA VAL A 125 -0.25 -0.80 24.53
C VAL A 125 -0.58 -1.90 25.53
N VAL A 126 -0.29 -1.67 26.83
CA VAL A 126 -0.58 -2.60 27.92
C VAL A 126 -2.07 -2.98 28.05
N ARG A 127 -2.97 -2.13 27.54
CA ARG A 127 -4.41 -2.43 27.49
C ARG A 127 -4.71 -3.69 26.66
N TRP A 128 -3.95 -3.88 25.60
CA TRP A 128 -4.13 -4.97 24.64
C TRP A 128 -3.08 -6.07 24.81
N PHE A 129 -1.94 -5.73 25.46
CA PHE A 129 -0.81 -6.61 25.73
C PHE A 129 -0.45 -6.56 27.20
N PRO A 130 -1.16 -7.33 28.06
CA PRO A 130 -0.85 -7.40 29.51
C PRO A 130 0.59 -7.84 29.79
N GLU A 131 1.26 -8.47 28.82
CA GLU A 131 2.67 -8.85 28.86
C GLU A 131 3.61 -7.66 29.10
N PHE A 132 3.18 -6.45 28.75
CA PHE A 132 3.93 -5.19 28.96
C PHE A 132 3.76 -4.61 30.37
N ALA A 133 2.83 -5.12 31.17
CA ALA A 133 2.55 -4.60 32.53
C ALA A 133 3.77 -4.70 33.44
N GLY A 134 4.03 -3.64 34.18
CA GLY A 134 5.12 -3.61 35.17
C GLY A 134 6.54 -3.58 34.58
N LYS A 135 6.68 -3.47 33.25
CA LYS A 135 7.98 -3.50 32.55
C LYS A 135 8.46 -2.09 32.08
N GLY A 136 7.99 -1.03 32.73
CA GLY A 136 8.39 0.35 32.46
C GLY A 136 7.88 0.90 31.11
N LYS A 137 6.80 0.30 30.56
CA LYS A 137 6.22 0.64 29.25
C LYS A 137 4.74 1.01 29.34
N ASN A 138 4.27 1.42 30.51
CA ASN A 138 2.85 1.77 30.70
C ASN A 138 2.41 2.96 29.83
N ASP A 139 3.34 3.87 29.50
CA ASP A 139 3.09 5.04 28.67
C ASP A 139 3.33 4.79 27.17
N LEU A 140 3.64 3.55 26.78
CA LEU A 140 3.77 3.17 25.38
C LEU A 140 2.37 3.14 24.74
N LEU A 141 2.15 4.04 23.77
CA LEU A 141 0.87 4.19 23.11
C LEU A 141 0.84 3.46 21.75
N VAL A 142 -0.36 3.13 21.27
CA VAL A 142 -0.59 2.64 19.89
C VAL A 142 0.04 3.57 18.86
N LEU A 143 -0.07 4.88 19.07
CA LEU A 143 0.56 5.92 18.26
C LEU A 143 2.08 5.73 18.12
N ASN A 144 2.77 5.36 19.19
CA ASN A 144 4.22 5.18 19.16
C ASN A 144 4.65 3.97 18.30
N LEU A 145 3.82 2.92 18.25
CA LEU A 145 4.05 1.79 17.35
C LEU A 145 3.88 2.22 15.88
N LEU A 146 2.80 2.93 15.55
CA LEU A 146 2.51 3.41 14.20
C LEU A 146 3.58 4.37 13.65
N THR A 147 4.22 5.14 14.53
CA THR A 147 5.23 6.14 14.15
C THR A 147 6.67 5.65 14.32
N HIS A 148 6.88 4.40 14.75
CA HIS A 148 8.21 3.86 15.07
C HIS A 148 8.96 4.70 16.13
N THR A 149 8.23 5.19 17.13
CA THR A 149 8.80 5.97 18.25
C THR A 149 8.65 5.26 19.59
N SER A 150 8.43 3.96 19.58
CA SER A 150 8.26 3.12 20.78
C SER A 150 9.52 2.95 21.61
N GLY A 151 10.70 3.09 21.00
CA GLY A 151 11.98 2.71 21.59
C GLY A 151 12.28 1.22 21.54
N LEU A 152 11.39 0.40 20.95
CA LEU A 152 11.63 -1.02 20.67
C LEU A 152 12.59 -1.21 19.50
N ASP A 153 13.27 -2.34 19.49
CA ASP A 153 14.22 -2.77 18.46
C ASP A 153 13.84 -4.16 17.92
N ASP A 154 14.24 -4.47 16.69
CA ASP A 154 14.08 -5.80 16.13
C ASP A 154 15.04 -6.79 16.82
N PHE A 155 14.59 -8.02 16.96
CA PHE A 155 15.33 -9.11 17.58
C PHE A 155 14.82 -10.45 17.03
N PRO A 156 15.66 -11.49 17.00
CA PRO A 156 15.23 -12.83 16.63
C PRO A 156 14.31 -13.42 17.70
N PHE A 157 13.23 -14.08 17.30
CA PHE A 157 12.31 -14.76 18.21
C PHE A 157 12.25 -16.27 17.93
N ALA A 158 11.81 -17.03 18.94
CA ALA A 158 11.81 -18.49 18.92
C ALA A 158 10.82 -19.03 17.86
N SER A 159 11.25 -20.05 17.12
CA SER A 159 10.44 -20.65 16.06
C SER A 159 9.31 -21.56 16.54
N ALA A 160 9.36 -22.05 17.79
CA ALA A 160 8.34 -22.96 18.32
C ALA A 160 6.99 -22.26 18.56
N ASP A 161 7.03 -21.01 19.05
CA ASP A 161 5.85 -20.13 19.19
C ASP A 161 6.29 -18.71 18.86
N PRO A 162 6.40 -18.37 17.57
CA PRO A 162 7.04 -17.14 17.14
C PRO A 162 6.27 -15.90 17.56
N LEU A 163 4.94 -15.93 17.57
CA LEU A 163 4.13 -14.78 17.97
C LEU A 163 4.25 -14.50 19.46
N HIS A 164 4.13 -15.53 20.29
CA HIS A 164 4.32 -15.40 21.74
C HIS A 164 5.74 -14.89 22.05
N SER A 165 6.75 -15.48 21.42
CA SER A 165 8.15 -15.06 21.57
C SER A 165 8.37 -13.59 21.16
N ALA A 166 7.75 -13.14 20.07
CA ALA A 166 7.82 -11.75 19.63
C ALA A 166 7.19 -10.79 20.65
N VAL A 167 6.01 -11.13 21.18
CA VAL A 167 5.30 -10.30 22.17
C VAL A 167 6.06 -10.24 23.49
N GLU A 168 6.45 -11.39 24.06
CA GLU A 168 7.20 -11.45 25.32
C GLU A 168 8.58 -10.81 25.20
N GLY A 169 9.26 -11.05 24.07
CA GLY A 169 10.55 -10.43 23.80
C GLY A 169 10.45 -8.91 23.73
N ALA A 170 9.47 -8.37 23.01
CA ALA A 170 9.21 -6.93 22.95
C ALA A 170 8.86 -6.35 24.34
N ALA A 171 8.03 -7.06 25.10
CA ALA A 171 7.67 -6.66 26.44
C ALA A 171 8.89 -6.66 27.39
N GLY A 172 9.83 -7.62 27.22
CA GLY A 172 11.06 -7.75 28.01
C GLY A 172 12.19 -6.79 27.65
N GLN A 173 12.15 -6.14 26.48
CA GLN A 173 13.22 -5.24 26.05
C GLN A 173 13.42 -4.05 27.01
N THR A 174 14.69 -3.66 27.19
CA THR A 174 15.02 -2.33 27.73
C THR A 174 14.93 -1.33 26.59
N LEU A 175 14.10 -0.29 26.74
CA LEU A 175 13.93 0.74 25.72
C LEU A 175 15.23 1.53 25.51
N LYS A 176 15.56 1.82 24.26
CA LYS A 176 16.78 2.57 23.88
C LYS A 176 16.55 4.09 23.84
N GLY A 177 15.71 4.62 24.72
CA GLY A 177 15.37 6.04 24.85
C GLY A 177 13.97 6.24 25.41
N GLU A 178 13.60 7.49 25.65
CA GLU A 178 12.25 7.85 26.04
C GLU A 178 11.24 7.51 24.94
N ILE A 179 10.08 6.99 25.31
CA ILE A 179 8.95 6.73 24.42
C ILE A 179 8.55 8.05 23.74
N GLY A 180 8.37 8.01 22.42
CA GLY A 180 7.99 9.18 21.63
C GLY A 180 9.15 10.13 21.25
N SER A 181 10.33 9.99 21.86
CA SER A 181 11.42 10.97 21.67
C SER A 181 12.23 10.74 20.39
N ARG A 182 12.36 9.50 19.90
CA ARG A 182 13.23 9.13 18.81
C ARG A 182 12.54 8.22 17.81
N PHE A 183 12.66 8.55 16.55
CA PHE A 183 12.31 7.65 15.45
C PHE A 183 13.39 6.55 15.30
N LYS A 184 12.94 5.29 15.30
CA LYS A 184 13.72 4.13 14.90
C LYS A 184 12.82 3.14 14.18
N TYR A 185 13.02 2.96 12.89
CA TYR A 185 12.29 1.95 12.14
C TYR A 185 12.57 0.56 12.73
N ALA A 186 11.52 -0.15 13.12
CA ALA A 186 11.60 -1.51 13.66
C ALA A 186 10.32 -2.27 13.33
N ASP A 187 10.48 -3.48 12.81
CA ASP A 187 9.37 -4.33 12.33
C ASP A 187 8.50 -4.82 13.47
N ILE A 188 9.09 -5.02 14.66
CA ILE A 188 8.37 -5.44 15.86
C ILE A 188 7.18 -4.53 16.21
N ASN A 189 7.27 -3.22 15.91
CA ASN A 189 6.14 -2.31 16.12
C ASN A 189 4.90 -2.75 15.33
N PHE A 190 5.11 -3.14 14.08
CA PHE A 190 4.02 -3.55 13.21
C PHE A 190 3.60 -5.00 13.43
N ILE A 191 4.49 -5.88 13.89
CA ILE A 191 4.13 -7.22 14.37
C ILE A 191 3.12 -7.08 15.51
N LEU A 192 3.40 -6.22 16.49
CA LEU A 192 2.47 -5.93 17.60
C LEU A 192 1.15 -5.32 17.11
N LEU A 193 1.18 -4.38 16.13
CA LEU A 193 -0.04 -3.80 15.57
C LEU A 193 -0.89 -4.85 14.83
N GLY A 194 -0.27 -5.77 14.09
CA GLY A 194 -0.98 -6.87 13.45
C GLY A 194 -1.67 -7.80 14.46
N GLU A 195 -0.97 -8.17 15.53
CA GLU A 195 -1.53 -8.95 16.64
C GLU A 195 -2.61 -8.15 17.40
N MET A 196 -2.45 -6.84 17.51
CA MET A 196 -3.47 -5.97 18.13
C MET A 196 -4.80 -6.04 17.38
N VAL A 197 -4.78 -6.07 16.03
CA VAL A 197 -6.00 -6.27 15.23
C VAL A 197 -6.71 -7.56 15.66
N ARG A 198 -5.97 -8.66 15.81
CA ARG A 198 -6.52 -9.94 16.27
C ARG A 198 -7.09 -9.85 17.68
N ARG A 199 -6.39 -9.23 18.63
CA ARG A 199 -6.85 -9.08 20.02
C ARG A 199 -8.10 -8.20 20.15
N VAL A 200 -8.22 -7.17 19.30
CA VAL A 200 -9.38 -6.27 19.29
C VAL A 200 -10.60 -6.89 18.61
N THR A 201 -10.41 -7.67 17.55
CA THR A 201 -11.50 -8.12 16.68
C THR A 201 -11.83 -9.60 16.82
N GLY A 202 -10.91 -10.42 17.31
CA GLY A 202 -10.96 -11.89 17.26
C GLY A 202 -10.64 -12.45 15.86
N MET A 203 -10.38 -11.60 14.84
CA MET A 203 -10.08 -12.01 13.46
C MET A 203 -8.58 -11.89 13.17
N GLY A 204 -8.02 -12.76 12.36
CA GLY A 204 -6.68 -12.57 11.80
C GLY A 204 -6.56 -11.28 11.01
N LEU A 205 -5.34 -10.70 10.96
CA LEU A 205 -5.10 -9.49 10.18
C LEU A 205 -5.51 -9.66 8.72
N ASP A 206 -5.19 -10.80 8.12
CA ASP A 206 -5.54 -11.16 6.75
C ASP A 206 -7.05 -11.13 6.49
N GLN A 207 -7.82 -11.74 7.38
CA GLN A 207 -9.29 -11.76 7.31
C GLN A 207 -9.87 -10.36 7.48
N TYR A 208 -9.37 -9.61 8.46
CA TYR A 208 -9.88 -8.27 8.75
C TYR A 208 -9.63 -7.30 7.59
N VAL A 209 -8.41 -7.28 7.02
CA VAL A 209 -8.11 -6.36 5.91
C VAL A 209 -8.75 -6.79 4.59
N ALA A 210 -8.90 -8.11 4.35
CA ALA A 210 -9.64 -8.59 3.20
C ALA A 210 -11.10 -8.11 3.23
N ALA A 211 -11.78 -8.23 4.38
CA ALA A 211 -13.17 -7.79 4.54
C ALA A 211 -13.33 -6.26 4.52
N SER A 212 -12.40 -5.53 5.15
CA SER A 212 -12.53 -4.09 5.37
C SER A 212 -12.00 -3.23 4.21
N PHE A 213 -11.03 -3.75 3.44
CA PHE A 213 -10.32 -2.99 2.40
C PHE A 213 -10.25 -3.72 1.06
N PHE A 214 -9.63 -4.92 0.98
CA PHE A 214 -9.29 -5.52 -0.29
C PHE A 214 -10.54 -5.89 -1.11
N THR A 215 -11.51 -6.55 -0.48
CA THR A 215 -12.78 -6.90 -1.14
C THR A 215 -13.61 -5.67 -1.51
N PRO A 216 -13.86 -4.69 -0.61
CA PRO A 216 -14.59 -3.47 -0.96
C PRO A 216 -13.93 -2.61 -2.04
N LEU A 217 -12.59 -2.62 -2.12
CA LEU A 217 -11.83 -1.94 -3.16
C LEU A 217 -11.73 -2.75 -4.45
N GLY A 218 -12.18 -4.02 -4.48
CA GLY A 218 -12.04 -4.90 -5.63
C GLY A 218 -10.59 -5.29 -5.94
N MET A 219 -9.72 -5.34 -4.91
CA MET A 219 -8.31 -5.77 -5.00
C MET A 219 -8.23 -7.30 -5.00
N LYS A 220 -8.54 -7.91 -6.13
CA LYS A 220 -8.76 -9.36 -6.27
C LYS A 220 -7.50 -10.21 -6.18
N ASP A 221 -6.35 -9.59 -6.45
CA ASP A 221 -5.04 -10.23 -6.45
C ASP A 221 -4.18 -9.81 -5.25
N THR A 222 -4.80 -9.15 -4.27
CA THR A 222 -4.14 -8.70 -3.05
C THR A 222 -4.56 -9.58 -1.88
N ALA A 223 -3.59 -10.27 -1.29
CA ALA A 223 -3.83 -11.15 -0.14
C ALA A 223 -2.53 -11.46 0.62
N PHE A 224 -2.67 -11.88 1.87
CA PHE A 224 -1.67 -12.70 2.54
C PHE A 224 -1.78 -14.14 2.03
N ASN A 225 -0.65 -14.86 1.97
CA ASN A 225 -0.62 -16.26 1.55
C ASN A 225 -1.49 -16.54 0.30
N PRO A 226 -1.22 -15.90 -0.85
CA PRO A 226 -2.03 -16.06 -2.03
C PRO A 226 -2.05 -17.51 -2.50
N GLY A 227 -3.20 -17.95 -3.04
CA GLY A 227 -3.43 -19.33 -3.45
C GLY A 227 -2.46 -19.82 -4.54
N ARG A 228 -2.20 -21.13 -4.54
CA ARG A 228 -1.32 -21.79 -5.54
C ARG A 228 -1.90 -21.78 -6.96
N ASP A 229 -3.20 -21.56 -7.11
CA ASP A 229 -3.87 -21.34 -8.39
C ASP A 229 -3.29 -20.15 -9.18
N LYS A 230 -2.65 -19.20 -8.49
CA LYS A 230 -1.98 -18.02 -9.05
C LYS A 230 -0.48 -18.23 -9.32
N ALA A 231 0.06 -19.44 -9.17
CA ALA A 231 1.50 -19.71 -9.18
C ALA A 231 2.25 -19.19 -10.42
N LEU A 232 1.62 -19.20 -11.60
CA LEU A 232 2.23 -18.73 -12.84
C LEU A 232 2.32 -17.19 -12.94
N ARG A 233 1.68 -16.47 -12.02
CA ARG A 233 1.65 -15.00 -12.01
C ARG A 233 2.58 -14.40 -10.97
N PHE A 234 3.26 -15.18 -10.14
CA PHE A 234 4.14 -14.63 -9.13
C PHE A 234 5.47 -14.13 -9.71
N SER A 235 5.86 -12.94 -9.29
CA SER A 235 7.25 -12.52 -9.35
C SER A 235 8.05 -13.18 -8.23
N ALA A 236 9.25 -13.63 -8.56
CA ALA A 236 10.14 -14.22 -7.58
C ALA A 236 10.80 -13.13 -6.70
N THR A 237 11.08 -13.52 -5.45
CA THR A 237 12.00 -12.82 -4.55
C THR A 237 13.18 -13.73 -4.21
N ILE A 238 14.21 -13.18 -3.59
CA ILE A 238 15.42 -13.92 -3.19
C ILE A 238 15.54 -13.81 -1.67
N SER A 239 15.67 -14.97 -1.01
CA SER A 239 15.95 -15.03 0.42
C SER A 239 17.41 -14.71 0.75
N SER A 240 17.73 -14.55 2.03
CA SER A 240 19.08 -14.24 2.50
C SER A 240 20.12 -15.31 2.16
N ASP A 241 19.71 -16.58 2.04
CA ASP A 241 20.52 -17.71 1.61
C ASP A 241 20.59 -17.88 0.07
N LYS A 242 20.06 -16.89 -0.68
CA LYS A 242 19.99 -16.85 -2.16
C LYS A 242 19.03 -17.87 -2.78
N THR A 243 18.11 -18.45 -2.01
CA THR A 243 17.04 -19.27 -2.56
C THR A 243 16.01 -18.42 -3.26
N THR A 244 15.60 -18.79 -4.46
CA THR A 244 14.48 -18.18 -5.19
C THR A 244 13.17 -18.57 -4.52
N LEU A 245 12.40 -17.58 -4.11
CA LEU A 245 11.08 -17.74 -3.50
C LEU A 245 10.00 -17.33 -4.49
N LEU A 246 9.00 -18.19 -4.69
CA LEU A 246 7.86 -17.93 -5.57
C LEU A 246 6.56 -18.11 -4.80
N GLY A 247 5.78 -17.05 -4.65
CA GLY A 247 4.55 -17.06 -3.85
C GLY A 247 4.75 -17.30 -2.35
N LEU A 248 5.99 -17.23 -1.89
CA LEU A 248 6.37 -17.30 -0.47
C LEU A 248 6.92 -15.95 -0.02
N VAL A 249 6.52 -15.53 1.17
CA VAL A 249 6.95 -14.26 1.75
C VAL A 249 8.47 -14.20 1.86
N GLN A 250 9.07 -13.10 1.38
CA GLN A 250 10.51 -12.90 1.39
C GLN A 250 11.06 -12.66 2.81
N ASP A 251 10.29 -11.99 3.65
CA ASP A 251 10.65 -11.69 5.02
C ASP A 251 10.67 -12.96 5.90
N PRO A 252 11.79 -13.29 6.57
CA PRO A 252 11.90 -14.53 7.34
C PRO A 252 11.05 -14.54 8.61
N GLU A 253 10.91 -13.40 9.29
CA GLU A 253 10.09 -13.29 10.49
C GLU A 253 8.60 -13.41 10.13
N ALA A 254 8.17 -12.80 9.04
CA ALA A 254 6.81 -12.97 8.54
C ALA A 254 6.53 -14.43 8.15
N ARG A 255 7.49 -15.15 7.55
CA ARG A 255 7.35 -16.60 7.30
C ARG A 255 7.20 -17.40 8.59
N GLN A 256 8.00 -17.10 9.62
CA GLN A 256 7.85 -17.73 10.94
C GLN A 256 6.47 -17.49 11.56
N LEU A 257 5.89 -16.31 11.31
CA LEU A 257 4.53 -15.95 11.74
C LEU A 257 3.44 -16.53 10.82
N GLY A 258 3.77 -17.51 9.96
CA GLY A 258 2.80 -18.17 9.08
C GLY A 258 2.44 -17.37 7.82
N GLY A 259 3.24 -16.36 7.46
CA GLY A 259 3.03 -15.53 6.27
C GLY A 259 2.04 -14.38 6.50
N VAL A 260 1.44 -14.26 7.68
CA VAL A 260 0.51 -13.19 8.05
C VAL A 260 1.12 -12.38 9.18
N ALA A 261 1.76 -11.27 8.85
CA ALA A 261 2.39 -10.40 9.84
C ALA A 261 2.09 -8.93 9.57
N GLY A 262 2.04 -8.12 10.62
CA GLY A 262 1.70 -6.71 10.46
C GLY A 262 2.74 -5.89 9.71
N HIS A 263 3.98 -6.36 9.62
CA HIS A 263 5.09 -5.66 8.97
C HIS A 263 5.35 -6.09 7.52
N ALA A 264 4.98 -7.33 7.12
CA ALA A 264 5.19 -7.92 5.81
C ALA A 264 4.23 -9.09 5.56
N GLY A 265 4.16 -9.59 4.31
CA GLY A 265 3.42 -10.79 3.94
C GLY A 265 2.29 -10.57 2.94
N VAL A 266 1.95 -9.33 2.61
CA VAL A 266 0.97 -9.05 1.56
C VAL A 266 1.61 -9.20 0.18
N PHE A 267 0.88 -9.88 -0.70
CA PHE A 267 1.13 -9.94 -2.15
C PHE A 267 0.11 -9.08 -2.87
N SER A 268 0.52 -8.43 -3.98
CA SER A 268 -0.39 -7.56 -4.73
C SER A 268 0.06 -7.38 -6.18
N THR A 269 -0.81 -6.79 -7.00
CA THR A 269 -0.51 -6.28 -8.33
C THR A 269 -0.47 -4.74 -8.33
N ALA A 270 0.15 -4.15 -9.35
CA ALA A 270 0.17 -2.69 -9.47
C ALA A 270 -1.23 -2.10 -9.62
N ARG A 271 -2.14 -2.78 -10.33
CA ARG A 271 -3.54 -2.34 -10.51
C ARG A 271 -4.34 -2.36 -9.22
N ASP A 272 -4.17 -3.38 -8.38
CA ASP A 272 -4.82 -3.43 -7.07
C ASP A 272 -4.31 -2.30 -6.16
N LEU A 273 -2.99 -2.06 -6.16
CA LEU A 273 -2.41 -0.95 -5.42
C LEU A 273 -2.87 0.41 -5.94
N ALA A 274 -3.10 0.55 -7.25
CA ALA A 274 -3.67 1.77 -7.81
C ALA A 274 -5.08 2.07 -7.28
N ARG A 275 -5.93 1.05 -7.11
CA ARG A 275 -7.27 1.22 -6.49
C ARG A 275 -7.16 1.75 -5.06
N PHE A 276 -6.20 1.23 -4.30
CA PHE A 276 -5.90 1.72 -2.96
C PHE A 276 -5.39 3.17 -2.97
N CYS A 277 -4.48 3.52 -3.88
CA CYS A 277 -3.97 4.88 -4.04
C CYS A 277 -5.08 5.87 -4.44
N CYS A 278 -5.97 5.49 -5.36
CA CYS A 278 -7.14 6.30 -5.73
C CYS A 278 -8.03 6.56 -4.51
N MET A 279 -8.29 5.54 -3.68
CA MET A 279 -9.05 5.70 -2.43
C MET A 279 -8.41 6.74 -1.52
N PHE A 280 -7.07 6.70 -1.34
CA PHE A 280 -6.36 7.69 -0.53
C PHE A 280 -6.45 9.11 -1.10
N LEU A 281 -6.22 9.30 -2.40
CA LEU A 281 -6.33 10.60 -3.06
C LEU A 281 -7.76 11.16 -3.06
N ASN A 282 -8.77 10.28 -2.97
CA ASN A 282 -10.19 10.63 -2.81
C ASN A 282 -10.64 10.65 -1.34
N GLU A 283 -9.69 10.90 -0.42
CA GLU A 283 -10.00 11.02 1.01
C GLU A 283 -10.83 9.86 1.58
N GLY A 284 -10.50 8.64 1.19
CA GLY A 284 -11.09 7.41 1.72
C GLY A 284 -12.33 6.91 0.97
N GLU A 285 -12.61 7.46 -0.21
CA GLU A 285 -13.71 7.02 -1.07
C GLU A 285 -13.19 6.39 -2.36
N PHE A 286 -13.84 5.32 -2.81
CA PHE A 286 -13.54 4.66 -4.07
C PHE A 286 -14.82 4.15 -4.72
N GLU A 287 -15.04 4.50 -5.99
CA GLU A 287 -16.22 4.10 -6.79
C GLU A 287 -17.55 4.32 -6.03
N GLY A 288 -17.70 5.49 -5.36
CA GLY A 288 -18.89 5.84 -4.59
C GLY A 288 -19.02 5.13 -3.23
N ARG A 289 -18.04 4.34 -2.81
CA ARG A 289 -18.02 3.66 -1.51
C ARG A 289 -17.07 4.34 -0.55
N ARG A 290 -17.52 4.63 0.66
CA ARG A 290 -16.68 5.10 1.76
C ARG A 290 -15.98 3.91 2.43
N ILE A 291 -14.66 3.83 2.30
CA ILE A 291 -13.81 2.78 2.90
C ILE A 291 -13.26 3.26 4.25
N LEU A 292 -12.73 4.48 4.27
CA LEU A 292 -12.29 5.22 5.45
C LEU A 292 -12.91 6.62 5.46
N SER A 293 -13.02 7.26 6.62
CA SER A 293 -13.37 8.69 6.64
C SER A 293 -12.21 9.54 6.11
N GLY A 294 -12.53 10.69 5.50
CA GLY A 294 -11.50 11.65 5.11
C GLY A 294 -10.65 12.11 6.30
N ARG A 295 -11.23 12.13 7.50
CA ARG A 295 -10.51 12.41 8.74
C ARG A 295 -9.43 11.34 9.00
N ALA A 296 -9.76 10.06 8.88
CA ALA A 296 -8.80 8.97 9.10
C ALA A 296 -7.66 9.03 8.07
N VAL A 297 -7.97 9.28 6.79
CA VAL A 297 -6.94 9.42 5.75
C VAL A 297 -6.01 10.59 6.05
N ARG A 298 -6.55 11.79 6.34
CA ARG A 298 -5.74 12.96 6.72
C ARG A 298 -4.93 12.70 7.98
N GLN A 299 -5.49 12.01 8.96
CA GLN A 299 -4.78 11.63 10.17
C GLN A 299 -3.61 10.69 9.89
N MET A 300 -3.78 9.71 8.98
CA MET A 300 -2.70 8.79 8.60
C MET A 300 -1.52 9.50 7.93
N THR A 301 -1.79 10.53 7.13
CA THR A 301 -0.80 11.20 6.30
C THR A 301 -0.27 12.50 6.92
N ALA A 302 -0.81 12.91 8.08
CA ALA A 302 -0.30 14.06 8.83
C ALA A 302 1.05 13.75 9.50
N PRO A 303 1.88 14.77 9.73
CA PRO A 303 3.14 14.63 10.46
C PRO A 303 2.92 14.39 11.96
N TYR A 304 3.38 13.25 12.47
CA TYR A 304 3.30 12.90 13.89
C TYR A 304 4.61 13.01 14.63
N PHE A 305 5.72 12.94 13.90
CA PHE A 305 7.03 13.08 14.51
C PHE A 305 7.85 14.08 13.74
N SER A 306 8.36 15.11 14.46
CA SER A 306 9.24 16.12 13.92
C SER A 306 10.48 16.24 14.81
N ARG A 307 11.65 16.04 14.23
CA ARG A 307 12.94 16.21 14.90
C ARG A 307 13.62 17.45 14.35
N GLY A 308 13.90 18.43 15.20
CA GLY A 308 14.59 19.66 14.81
C GLY A 308 13.89 20.47 13.72
N GLY A 309 12.52 20.42 13.66
CA GLY A 309 11.70 21.09 12.66
C GLY A 309 11.49 20.30 11.37
N GLN A 310 12.09 19.11 11.22
CA GLN A 310 11.84 18.22 10.08
C GLN A 310 10.74 17.24 10.42
N VAL A 311 9.72 17.19 9.58
CA VAL A 311 8.68 16.19 9.63
C VAL A 311 9.25 14.88 9.10
N ILE A 312 9.01 13.78 9.80
CA ILE A 312 9.60 12.51 9.45
C ILE A 312 8.55 11.50 9.01
N ARG A 313 7.48 11.29 9.79
CA ARG A 313 6.52 10.21 9.53
C ARG A 313 5.08 10.64 9.74
N GLY A 314 4.18 10.01 8.95
CA GLY A 314 2.78 9.84 9.31
C GLY A 314 2.56 8.53 10.07
N LEU A 315 1.31 8.06 10.15
CA LEU A 315 1.00 6.78 10.77
C LEU A 315 1.32 5.64 9.80
N GLY A 316 2.48 5.06 9.95
CA GLY A 316 3.08 4.08 9.03
C GLY A 316 3.74 4.70 7.81
N TRP A 317 3.19 5.78 7.26
CA TRP A 317 3.68 6.44 6.05
C TRP A 317 4.98 7.22 6.30
N ASP A 318 5.83 7.23 5.28
CA ASP A 318 7.00 8.09 5.20
C ASP A 318 6.62 9.42 4.54
N ILE A 319 7.01 10.56 5.12
CA ILE A 319 6.76 11.89 4.58
C ILE A 319 8.09 12.57 4.27
N SER A 320 8.93 12.73 5.28
CA SER A 320 10.27 13.28 5.17
C SER A 320 11.17 12.65 6.23
N SER A 321 12.03 11.71 5.84
CA SER A 321 12.93 10.98 6.72
C SER A 321 14.18 10.56 5.94
N PRO A 322 15.17 9.93 6.58
CA PRO A 322 16.30 9.32 5.86
C PRO A 322 15.89 8.26 4.81
N PHE A 323 14.63 7.79 4.84
CA PHE A 323 14.09 6.81 3.88
C PHE A 323 13.27 7.44 2.75
N SER A 324 13.09 8.77 2.73
CA SER A 324 12.20 9.46 1.79
C SER A 324 12.83 9.77 0.43
N SER A 325 14.13 9.49 0.23
CA SER A 325 14.80 9.74 -1.06
C SER A 325 14.06 9.15 -2.27
N PRO A 326 13.32 8.01 -2.16
CA PRO A 326 12.52 7.48 -3.26
C PRO A 326 11.41 8.37 -3.79
N LYS A 327 10.98 9.40 -3.06
CA LYS A 327 9.97 10.36 -3.58
C LYS A 327 10.48 11.20 -4.76
N GLY A 328 11.80 11.30 -4.95
CA GLY A 328 12.41 12.13 -5.99
C GLY A 328 12.25 13.62 -5.74
N ASN A 329 12.47 14.41 -6.79
CA ASN A 329 12.46 15.88 -6.71
C ASN A 329 11.14 16.50 -7.23
N GLY A 330 10.27 15.70 -7.85
CA GLY A 330 9.03 16.21 -8.45
C GLY A 330 7.80 16.16 -7.54
N PHE A 331 7.88 15.47 -6.41
CA PHE A 331 6.81 15.36 -5.43
C PHE A 331 6.89 16.44 -4.37
N SER A 332 5.73 16.97 -3.94
CA SER A 332 5.64 18.04 -2.96
C SER A 332 6.05 17.61 -1.55
N GLU A 333 6.17 18.57 -0.63
CA GLU A 333 6.49 18.30 0.77
C GLU A 333 5.37 17.54 1.52
N VAL A 334 4.13 17.67 1.07
CA VAL A 334 2.99 16.95 1.64
C VAL A 334 2.80 15.56 1.06
N SER A 335 3.66 15.15 0.12
CA SER A 335 3.67 13.80 -0.42
C SER A 335 4.08 12.78 0.63
N PHE A 336 3.55 11.59 0.51
CA PHE A 336 3.84 10.47 1.40
C PHE A 336 3.98 9.18 0.62
N GLY A 337 4.69 8.24 1.18
CA GLY A 337 4.93 6.97 0.53
C GLY A 337 5.50 5.93 1.45
N HIS A 338 5.87 4.80 0.89
CA HIS A 338 6.62 3.75 1.58
C HIS A 338 7.35 2.87 0.56
N THR A 339 8.36 2.16 1.03
CA THR A 339 9.12 1.20 0.22
C THR A 339 9.05 -0.18 0.82
N GLY A 340 9.20 -1.21 -0.03
CA GLY A 340 9.36 -2.61 0.36
C GLY A 340 10.75 -3.13 0.04
N TYR A 341 11.27 -4.01 0.89
CA TYR A 341 12.59 -4.62 0.73
C TYR A 341 12.69 -5.45 -0.55
N SER A 342 11.60 -6.10 -0.95
CA SER A 342 11.45 -6.86 -2.21
C SER A 342 11.63 -6.02 -3.49
N GLY A 343 11.67 -4.68 -3.38
CA GLY A 343 11.83 -3.78 -4.51
C GLY A 343 10.58 -2.96 -4.83
N SER A 344 9.51 -3.12 -4.07
CA SER A 344 8.28 -2.34 -4.20
C SER A 344 8.43 -0.93 -3.67
N SER A 345 7.66 0.03 -4.21
CA SER A 345 7.46 1.36 -3.65
C SER A 345 6.15 1.97 -4.12
N ILE A 346 5.58 2.82 -3.26
CA ILE A 346 4.41 3.65 -3.55
C ILE A 346 4.68 5.05 -3.04
N TRP A 347 4.41 6.07 -3.87
CA TRP A 347 4.41 7.47 -3.47
C TRP A 347 3.17 8.15 -3.99
N LEU A 348 2.53 8.96 -3.15
CA LEU A 348 1.33 9.73 -3.45
C LEU A 348 1.58 11.20 -3.15
N ASP A 349 1.15 12.07 -4.03
CA ASP A 349 1.14 13.52 -3.85
C ASP A 349 -0.29 14.05 -4.04
N PRO A 350 -1.00 14.34 -2.94
CA PRO A 350 -2.35 14.90 -3.02
C PRO A 350 -2.40 16.28 -3.67
N SER A 351 -1.32 17.09 -3.56
CA SER A 351 -1.27 18.44 -4.15
C SER A 351 -1.10 18.40 -5.65
N ALA A 352 -0.30 17.46 -6.16
CA ALA A 352 -0.05 17.27 -7.58
C ALA A 352 -1.06 16.32 -8.22
N ASP A 353 -1.98 15.73 -7.43
CA ASP A 353 -2.94 14.72 -7.88
C ASP A 353 -2.27 13.59 -8.66
N ILE A 354 -1.25 12.97 -8.08
CA ILE A 354 -0.48 11.90 -8.70
C ILE A 354 -0.08 10.84 -7.69
N PHE A 355 0.01 9.61 -8.14
CA PHE A 355 0.72 8.55 -7.44
C PHE A 355 1.57 7.72 -8.41
N VAL A 356 2.62 7.12 -7.89
CA VAL A 356 3.48 6.17 -8.60
C VAL A 356 3.62 4.88 -7.82
N VAL A 357 3.49 3.76 -8.52
CA VAL A 357 3.71 2.40 -8.01
C VAL A 357 4.83 1.77 -8.82
N LEU A 358 5.84 1.24 -8.13
CA LEU A 358 6.89 0.42 -8.70
C LEU A 358 6.88 -0.93 -7.99
N LEU A 359 6.72 -2.01 -8.75
CA LEU A 359 6.87 -3.38 -8.27
C LEU A 359 7.96 -4.08 -9.08
N THR A 360 8.90 -4.76 -8.44
CA THR A 360 10.05 -5.35 -9.15
C THR A 360 10.42 -6.73 -8.65
N ALA A 361 10.94 -7.55 -9.56
CA ALA A 361 11.76 -8.73 -9.24
C ALA A 361 13.18 -8.26 -8.93
N ARG A 362 13.43 -7.84 -7.69
CA ARG A 362 14.71 -7.30 -7.25
C ARG A 362 15.77 -8.39 -7.17
N LEU A 363 16.97 -8.12 -7.73
CA LEU A 363 18.09 -9.07 -7.76
C LEU A 363 19.21 -8.68 -6.79
N ASP A 364 19.59 -7.41 -6.79
CA ASP A 364 20.68 -6.92 -5.95
C ASP A 364 20.17 -6.25 -4.66
N TYR A 365 20.16 -7.02 -3.59
CA TYR A 365 19.76 -6.55 -2.26
C TYR A 365 20.87 -5.79 -1.52
N LYS A 366 22.12 -5.87 -1.97
CA LYS A 366 23.27 -5.19 -1.37
C LYS A 366 23.39 -3.75 -1.87
N ASN A 367 23.04 -3.50 -3.12
CA ASN A 367 23.12 -2.19 -3.75
C ASN A 367 21.88 -1.34 -3.43
N THR A 368 21.78 -0.92 -2.18
CA THR A 368 20.65 -0.12 -1.72
C THR A 368 20.66 1.29 -2.30
N LYS A 369 21.84 1.86 -2.58
CA LYS A 369 22.01 3.21 -3.12
C LYS A 369 21.44 3.32 -4.53
N ASP A 370 21.86 2.46 -5.45
CA ASP A 370 21.39 2.50 -6.83
C ASP A 370 19.91 2.13 -6.93
N PHE A 371 19.45 1.25 -6.05
CA PHE A 371 18.03 0.92 -5.98
C PHE A 371 17.17 2.09 -5.48
N SER A 372 17.66 2.83 -4.49
CA SER A 372 17.02 4.07 -4.03
C SER A 372 16.99 5.13 -5.12
N GLN A 373 18.08 5.23 -5.91
CA GLN A 373 18.17 6.15 -7.04
C GLN A 373 17.15 5.79 -8.14
N LEU A 374 17.02 4.50 -8.50
CA LEU A 374 15.99 4.03 -9.45
C LEU A 374 14.59 4.50 -9.05
N ARG A 375 14.23 4.35 -7.76
CA ARG A 375 12.94 4.80 -7.24
C ARG A 375 12.78 6.32 -7.32
N SER A 376 13.82 7.06 -6.94
CA SER A 376 13.87 8.52 -6.98
C SER A 376 13.71 9.06 -8.41
N ASP A 377 14.44 8.50 -9.36
CA ASP A 377 14.39 8.90 -10.76
C ASP A 377 13.02 8.60 -11.37
N LEU A 378 12.43 7.43 -11.04
CA LEU A 378 11.10 7.09 -11.51
C LEU A 378 10.04 8.05 -10.96
N SER A 379 10.08 8.37 -9.67
CA SER A 379 9.15 9.34 -9.06
C SER A 379 9.30 10.72 -9.68
N THR A 380 10.53 11.18 -9.91
CA THR A 380 10.83 12.46 -10.56
C THR A 380 10.25 12.48 -11.98
N LEU A 381 10.57 11.48 -12.80
CA LEU A 381 10.04 11.36 -14.16
C LEU A 381 8.51 11.27 -14.19
N SER A 382 7.92 10.53 -13.26
CA SER A 382 6.47 10.40 -13.18
C SER A 382 5.80 11.75 -12.89
N ALA A 383 6.36 12.55 -11.97
CA ALA A 383 5.87 13.89 -11.69
C ALA A 383 6.01 14.81 -12.92
N GLU A 384 7.17 14.81 -13.59
CA GLU A 384 7.42 15.62 -14.79
C GLU A 384 6.47 15.30 -15.95
N LEU A 385 6.15 14.01 -16.12
CA LEU A 385 5.38 13.55 -17.26
C LEU A 385 3.86 13.61 -17.07
N PHE A 386 3.40 13.43 -15.83
CA PHE A 386 1.98 13.16 -15.55
C PHE A 386 1.33 14.12 -14.56
N SER A 387 2.11 14.92 -13.78
CA SER A 387 1.48 15.95 -12.95
C SER A 387 0.83 17.03 -13.82
N PRO A 388 -0.34 17.56 -13.42
CA PRO A 388 -0.91 18.72 -14.10
C PRO A 388 0.08 19.88 -14.03
N VAL A 389 0.36 20.49 -15.19
CA VAL A 389 1.25 21.67 -15.29
C VAL A 389 0.61 22.80 -14.46
N THR A 390 1.13 23.04 -13.27
CA THR A 390 0.73 24.23 -12.51
C THR A 390 1.25 25.46 -13.27
N GLU A 391 0.41 26.47 -13.47
CA GLU A 391 0.77 27.73 -14.19
C GLU A 391 2.04 28.41 -13.64
N LYS A 392 2.44 28.10 -12.43
CA LYS A 392 3.70 28.61 -11.84
C LYS A 392 4.98 28.15 -12.57
N SER A 393 4.97 27.03 -13.26
CA SER A 393 6.15 26.57 -14.02
C SER A 393 6.29 27.30 -15.38
N LYS A 394 5.21 27.89 -15.90
CA LYS A 394 5.27 28.70 -17.15
C LYS A 394 5.90 30.07 -16.93
N LEU A 395 5.84 30.63 -15.73
CA LEU A 395 6.42 31.95 -15.41
C LEU A 395 7.94 31.88 -15.22
N ALA A 396 8.48 30.74 -14.78
CA ALA A 396 9.92 30.58 -14.55
C ALA A 396 10.74 30.37 -15.84
N HIS A 397 10.09 30.11 -17.01
CA HIS A 397 10.77 29.92 -18.29
C HIS A 397 10.70 31.15 -19.20
N ASN A 398 10.00 32.22 -18.80
CA ASN A 398 9.87 33.45 -19.61
C ASN A 398 10.78 34.59 -19.18
N ASP A 399 11.55 34.46 -18.11
CA ASP A 399 12.58 35.44 -17.73
C ASP A 399 13.93 35.07 -18.33
N GLY A 400 13.99 34.99 -19.64
CA GLY A 400 15.22 35.05 -20.41
C GLY A 400 15.75 36.49 -20.39
N PRO A 401 17.07 36.72 -20.33
CA PRO A 401 17.63 38.04 -20.12
C PRO A 401 17.47 38.92 -21.36
N ASN A 402 16.56 39.90 -21.25
CA ASN A 402 16.66 41.12 -22.03
C ASN A 402 17.31 42.19 -21.15
N ARG A 403 18.63 42.22 -21.23
CA ARG A 403 19.43 43.48 -21.32
C ARG A 403 20.92 43.16 -21.25
#